data_ad91c0c80d32666079323a7f8eb30294
#
_entry.id   ad91c0c80d32666079323a7f8eb30294
#
_cell.length_a   1.000
_cell.length_b   1.000
_cell.length_c   1.000
_cell.angle_alpha   90.00
_cell.angle_beta   90.00
_cell.angle_gamma   90.00
#
_symmetry.space_group_name_H-M   'P 1'
#
loop_
_entity.id
_entity.type
_entity.pdbx_description
1 polymer ?
#
loop_
_entity_poly.entity_id
_entity_poly.type
_entity_poly.pdbx_seq_one_letter_code
_entity_poly.pdbx_strand_id
1 'polypeptide(L)'
;MLDQSTTHRLEQFTPINELSPERLALLGEKVQISELPPKKTISACDQCKWYLYVIDGSLIVTDNLGHTSQIVGGSSQANVPLFEEPHNQAATTASTCRIARLERQLFETLLNEERLAGYEVNDVQVSDSESELFEGILAASNRGELGLPAMPEVALKIVKLADDPDAGLPALAKVVQIEPTVAGAIIKAANSPLYRGSKPVDNIKNAVVRLGAKITRNLATSVAMRERFSAKTPLVKKRMQQLWEHSVQASALSFVIARETSGFDAERALMAGLLHDIGVIPILNHVDNQKLDPRPEELEATIKKLRAITGVLVINDWGLDKEFVTVIEEADDWLRDPAPEPDYCDVVLFAQLCAAHDHVGPAELPALQDTPAYQKLNRLASNGQLGPDIVDKAEPEITNIKQLLNG
;
A
#
# COMPACT_ATOMS: atom_id res chain seq x y z
N MET A 1 -1.34 -37.92 1.75
CA MET A 1 -2.73 -37.35 1.65
C MET A 1 -3.15 -36.93 3.03
N LEU A 2 -3.60 -35.69 3.18
CA LEU A 2 -4.21 -35.20 4.40
C LEU A 2 -5.50 -35.97 4.67
N ASP A 3 -5.84 -36.16 5.94
CA ASP A 3 -7.13 -36.73 6.30
C ASP A 3 -8.26 -35.71 6.03
N GLN A 4 -9.49 -36.17 5.81
CA GLN A 4 -10.63 -35.29 5.52
C GLN A 4 -10.87 -34.22 6.59
N SER A 5 -10.56 -34.50 7.85
CA SER A 5 -10.72 -33.57 8.95
C SER A 5 -9.71 -32.41 8.88
N THR A 6 -8.50 -32.68 8.46
CA THR A 6 -7.44 -31.68 8.30
C THR A 6 -7.70 -30.80 7.07
N THR A 7 -8.18 -31.38 5.96
CA THR A 7 -8.55 -30.59 4.77
C THR A 7 -9.68 -29.61 5.09
N HIS A 8 -10.75 -30.09 5.74
CA HIS A 8 -11.86 -29.23 6.17
C HIS A 8 -11.41 -28.13 7.15
N ARG A 9 -10.35 -28.39 7.93
CA ARG A 9 -9.80 -27.39 8.85
C ARG A 9 -8.99 -26.32 8.12
N LEU A 10 -8.28 -26.67 7.05
CA LEU A 10 -7.55 -25.71 6.21
C LEU A 10 -8.49 -24.70 5.54
N GLU A 11 -9.68 -25.12 5.13
CA GLU A 11 -10.72 -24.25 4.56
C GLU A 11 -11.22 -23.14 5.52
N GLN A 12 -10.97 -23.28 6.82
CA GLN A 12 -11.37 -22.30 7.84
C GLN A 12 -10.28 -21.28 8.16
N PHE A 13 -9.06 -21.49 7.67
CA PHE A 13 -7.94 -20.61 7.96
C PHE A 13 -7.89 -19.42 7.00
N THR A 14 -7.71 -18.23 7.54
CA THR A 14 -7.55 -17.00 6.78
C THR A 14 -6.05 -16.72 6.60
N PRO A 15 -5.59 -16.37 5.38
CA PRO A 15 -6.33 -16.21 4.12
C PRO A 15 -6.38 -17.47 3.23
N ILE A 16 -6.18 -18.68 3.77
CA ILE A 16 -6.25 -19.94 2.99
C ILE A 16 -7.66 -20.15 2.39
N ASN A 17 -8.69 -19.71 3.09
CA ASN A 17 -10.08 -19.76 2.65
C ASN A 17 -10.41 -18.87 1.44
N GLU A 18 -9.47 -18.03 1.01
CA GLU A 18 -9.58 -17.24 -0.21
C GLU A 18 -9.20 -18.04 -1.46
N LEU A 19 -8.54 -19.21 -1.31
CA LEU A 19 -8.11 -20.04 -2.43
C LEU A 19 -9.27 -20.89 -3.01
N SER A 20 -9.30 -21.01 -4.34
CA SER A 20 -10.17 -21.94 -5.05
C SER A 20 -9.92 -23.40 -4.61
N PRO A 21 -10.92 -24.29 -4.75
CA PRO A 21 -10.77 -25.70 -4.39
C PRO A 21 -9.56 -26.38 -5.08
N GLU A 22 -9.25 -25.98 -6.29
CA GLU A 22 -8.12 -26.53 -7.08
C GLU A 22 -6.77 -26.10 -6.46
N ARG A 23 -6.59 -24.83 -6.13
CA ARG A 23 -5.37 -24.32 -5.49
C ARG A 23 -5.26 -24.78 -4.05
N LEU A 24 -6.36 -24.89 -3.34
CA LEU A 24 -6.40 -25.47 -2.00
C LEU A 24 -5.91 -26.92 -2.00
N ALA A 25 -6.28 -27.71 -3.01
CA ALA A 25 -5.79 -29.07 -3.18
C ALA A 25 -4.29 -29.11 -3.41
N LEU A 26 -3.74 -28.24 -4.28
CA LEU A 26 -2.30 -28.09 -4.51
C LEU A 26 -1.55 -27.69 -3.23
N LEU A 27 -2.09 -26.72 -2.47
CA LEU A 27 -1.51 -26.33 -1.20
C LEU A 27 -1.53 -27.49 -0.21
N GLY A 28 -2.64 -28.24 -0.15
CA GLY A 28 -2.84 -29.38 0.74
C GLY A 28 -1.77 -30.48 0.57
N GLU A 29 -1.26 -30.69 -0.65
CA GLU A 29 -0.16 -31.64 -0.91
C GLU A 29 1.18 -31.22 -0.30
N LYS A 30 1.35 -29.92 -0.05
CA LYS A 30 2.60 -29.30 0.46
C LYS A 30 2.54 -28.93 1.94
N VAL A 31 1.36 -28.96 2.55
CA VAL A 31 1.19 -28.68 3.98
C VAL A 31 1.94 -29.73 4.82
N GLN A 32 2.75 -29.27 5.76
CA GLN A 32 3.42 -30.10 6.73
C GLN A 32 2.70 -30.03 8.07
N ILE A 33 2.22 -31.17 8.58
CA ILE A 33 1.62 -31.26 9.91
C ILE A 33 2.67 -31.74 10.90
N SER A 34 2.82 -31.00 11.98
CA SER A 34 3.72 -31.33 13.07
C SER A 34 2.96 -31.44 14.38
N GLU A 35 3.25 -32.47 15.15
CA GLU A 35 2.75 -32.61 16.51
C GLU A 35 3.82 -32.17 17.49
N LEU A 36 3.48 -31.24 18.38
CA LEU A 36 4.37 -30.66 19.36
C LEU A 36 3.95 -31.04 20.77
N PRO A 37 4.88 -31.55 21.60
CA PRO A 37 4.58 -31.88 22.98
C PRO A 37 4.31 -30.63 23.82
N PRO A 38 3.69 -30.73 25.00
CA PRO A 38 3.55 -29.64 25.95
C PRO A 38 4.88 -28.98 26.31
N LYS A 39 4.88 -27.69 26.61
CA LYS A 39 6.05 -26.89 27.00
C LYS A 39 7.11 -26.74 25.91
N LYS A 40 6.76 -26.96 24.66
CA LYS A 40 7.63 -26.67 23.51
C LYS A 40 7.47 -25.20 23.10
N THR A 41 8.57 -24.46 23.03
CA THR A 41 8.60 -23.08 22.55
C THR A 41 8.92 -23.04 21.05
N ILE A 42 8.20 -22.18 20.32
CA ILE A 42 8.39 -21.86 18.91
C ILE A 42 8.69 -20.36 18.85
N SER A 43 9.77 -19.96 18.20
CA SER A 43 10.11 -18.55 17.95
C SER A 43 9.63 -18.13 16.56
N ALA A 44 9.04 -16.95 16.45
CA ALA A 44 8.66 -16.37 15.16
C ALA A 44 9.87 -16.20 14.23
N CYS A 45 11.02 -15.81 14.77
CA CYS A 45 12.26 -15.62 14.02
C CYS A 45 12.76 -16.92 13.35
N ASP A 46 12.60 -18.05 14.02
CA ASP A 46 13.02 -19.36 13.48
C ASP A 46 12.05 -19.90 12.41
N GLN A 47 10.87 -19.30 12.29
CA GLN A 47 9.79 -19.76 11.42
C GLN A 47 9.45 -18.75 10.30
N CYS A 48 10.34 -17.82 9.99
CA CYS A 48 10.09 -16.75 9.00
C CYS A 48 9.73 -17.26 7.58
N LYS A 49 10.12 -18.50 7.25
CA LYS A 49 9.77 -19.15 5.96
C LYS A 49 8.40 -19.83 5.96
N TRP A 50 7.70 -19.86 7.10
CA TRP A 50 6.48 -20.64 7.25
C TRP A 50 5.34 -19.78 7.79
N TYR A 51 4.15 -20.00 7.26
CA TYR A 51 2.91 -19.69 7.97
C TYR A 51 2.56 -20.87 8.87
N LEU A 52 2.22 -20.59 10.13
CA LEU A 52 1.88 -21.59 11.13
C LEU A 52 0.43 -21.42 11.56
N TYR A 53 -0.35 -22.47 11.55
CA TYR A 53 -1.75 -22.47 12.02
C TYR A 53 -1.95 -23.55 13.06
N VAL A 54 -2.77 -23.26 14.08
CA VAL A 54 -3.08 -24.19 15.15
C VAL A 54 -4.28 -25.02 14.77
N ILE A 55 -4.08 -26.32 14.48
CA ILE A 55 -5.18 -27.25 14.18
C ILE A 55 -5.88 -27.66 15.47
N ASP A 56 -5.12 -28.22 16.41
CA ASP A 56 -5.60 -28.74 17.69
C ASP A 56 -4.65 -28.38 18.82
N GLY A 57 -5.16 -28.44 20.07
CA GLY A 57 -4.40 -28.16 21.28
C GLY A 57 -4.49 -26.70 21.71
N SER A 58 -3.62 -26.30 22.64
CA SER A 58 -3.56 -24.92 23.13
C SER A 58 -2.12 -24.46 23.32
N LEU A 59 -1.87 -23.19 23.04
CA LEU A 59 -0.57 -22.56 23.25
C LEU A 59 -0.74 -21.12 23.76
N ILE A 60 0.33 -20.60 24.35
CA ILE A 60 0.41 -19.25 24.87
C ILE A 60 1.39 -18.49 24.00
N VAL A 61 0.93 -17.42 23.35
CA VAL A 61 1.76 -16.48 22.60
C VAL A 61 2.21 -15.37 23.53
N THR A 62 3.47 -15.02 23.48
CA THR A 62 4.07 -13.90 24.22
C THR A 62 4.59 -12.88 23.23
N ASP A 63 4.16 -11.63 23.36
CA ASP A 63 4.63 -10.50 22.54
C ASP A 63 5.92 -9.89 23.11
N ASN A 64 6.44 -8.87 22.43
CA ASN A 64 7.66 -8.14 22.81
C ASN A 64 7.56 -7.39 24.14
N LEU A 65 6.34 -7.10 24.58
CA LEU A 65 6.05 -6.37 25.81
C LEU A 65 5.80 -7.31 27.00
N GLY A 66 5.85 -8.64 26.74
CA GLY A 66 5.58 -9.66 27.75
C GLY A 66 4.08 -9.94 27.97
N HIS A 67 3.19 -9.38 27.16
CA HIS A 67 1.78 -9.75 27.21
C HIS A 67 1.59 -11.15 26.68
N THR A 68 0.70 -11.90 27.31
CA THR A 68 0.41 -13.27 26.94
C THR A 68 -1.04 -13.42 26.48
N SER A 69 -1.24 -14.11 25.37
CA SER A 69 -2.55 -14.51 24.88
C SER A 69 -2.61 -16.03 24.67
N GLN A 70 -3.75 -16.65 24.97
CA GLN A 70 -3.93 -18.08 24.76
C GLN A 70 -4.70 -18.32 23.47
N ILE A 71 -4.12 -19.14 22.58
CA ILE A 71 -4.76 -19.62 21.36
C ILE A 71 -5.14 -21.09 21.56
N VAL A 72 -6.39 -21.42 21.26
CA VAL A 72 -6.93 -22.77 21.34
C VAL A 72 -7.34 -23.24 19.95
N GLY A 73 -6.88 -24.41 19.54
CA GLY A 73 -7.29 -25.01 18.26
C GLY A 73 -8.81 -25.07 18.14
N GLY A 74 -9.34 -24.64 17.01
CA GLY A 74 -10.79 -24.53 16.80
C GLY A 74 -11.42 -23.18 17.16
N SER A 75 -10.69 -22.28 17.83
CA SER A 75 -11.16 -20.91 18.07
C SER A 75 -10.98 -20.02 16.85
N SER A 76 -11.67 -18.89 16.82
CA SER A 76 -11.47 -17.86 15.78
C SER A 76 -10.03 -17.34 15.73
N GLN A 77 -9.35 -17.24 16.86
CA GLN A 77 -7.94 -16.83 16.96
C GLN A 77 -6.98 -17.87 16.35
N ALA A 78 -7.37 -19.15 16.27
CA ALA A 78 -6.57 -20.18 15.62
C ALA A 78 -6.75 -20.21 14.09
N ASN A 79 -7.70 -19.44 13.56
CA ASN A 79 -7.95 -19.37 12.12
C ASN A 79 -7.04 -18.37 11.38
N VAL A 80 -6.24 -17.61 12.10
CA VAL A 80 -5.21 -16.71 11.54
C VAL A 80 -3.82 -17.30 11.78
N PRO A 81 -2.78 -16.87 11.03
CA PRO A 81 -1.42 -17.29 11.28
C PRO A 81 -0.99 -17.03 12.72
N LEU A 82 -0.27 -18.00 13.33
CA LEU A 82 0.21 -17.93 14.71
C LEU A 82 1.08 -16.69 14.97
N PHE A 83 1.83 -16.27 13.96
CA PHE A 83 2.65 -15.07 13.96
C PHE A 83 2.33 -14.26 12.73
N GLU A 84 1.81 -13.04 12.92
CA GLU A 84 1.53 -12.11 11.81
C GLU A 84 2.83 -11.50 11.27
N GLU A 85 3.79 -11.23 12.16
CA GLU A 85 5.10 -10.71 11.79
C GLU A 85 6.23 -11.64 12.28
N PRO A 86 7.34 -11.77 11.52
CA PRO A 86 8.42 -12.71 11.85
C PRO A 86 9.33 -12.27 13.01
N HIS A 87 8.99 -11.21 13.75
CA HIS A 87 9.91 -10.59 14.72
C HIS A 87 9.39 -10.63 16.15
N ASN A 88 10.26 -11.13 17.05
CA ASN A 88 10.16 -10.99 18.51
C ASN A 88 8.90 -11.56 19.21
N GLN A 89 8.18 -12.49 18.60
CA GLN A 89 7.12 -13.24 19.25
C GLN A 89 7.55 -14.68 19.51
N ALA A 90 7.03 -15.26 20.58
CA ALA A 90 7.23 -16.67 20.88
C ALA A 90 5.93 -17.30 21.33
N ALA A 91 5.71 -18.56 20.95
CA ALA A 91 4.57 -19.34 21.39
C ALA A 91 5.05 -20.59 22.15
N THR A 92 4.45 -20.86 23.31
CA THR A 92 4.74 -22.05 24.11
C THR A 92 3.49 -22.92 24.20
N THR A 93 3.62 -24.20 23.85
CA THR A 93 2.51 -25.15 23.90
C THR A 93 2.11 -25.43 25.35
N ALA A 94 0.82 -25.25 25.66
CA ALA A 94 0.25 -25.60 26.98
C ALA A 94 -0.24 -27.07 27.03
N SER A 95 -0.64 -27.63 25.87
CA SER A 95 -0.97 -29.03 25.67
C SER A 95 -0.23 -29.60 24.47
N THR A 96 -0.43 -30.88 24.15
CA THR A 96 -0.01 -31.41 22.85
C THR A 96 -0.75 -30.63 21.75
N CYS A 97 -0.03 -30.08 20.76
CA CYS A 97 -0.57 -29.25 19.69
C CYS A 97 -0.25 -29.86 18.34
N ARG A 98 -1.24 -29.87 17.44
CA ARG A 98 -1.07 -30.13 16.02
C ARG A 98 -1.01 -28.79 15.29
N ILE A 99 0.07 -28.55 14.54
CA ILE A 99 0.31 -27.30 13.83
C ILE A 99 0.49 -27.61 12.34
N ALA A 100 -0.25 -26.87 11.49
CA ALA A 100 0.00 -26.86 10.06
C ALA A 100 1.08 -25.83 9.73
N ARG A 101 2.04 -26.23 8.88
CA ARG A 101 3.11 -25.41 8.35
C ARG A 101 2.95 -25.30 6.84
N LEU A 102 2.88 -24.08 6.34
CA LEU A 102 2.80 -23.77 4.93
C LEU A 102 4.01 -22.92 4.54
N GLU A 103 4.68 -23.29 3.48
CA GLU A 103 5.78 -22.49 2.96
C GLU A 103 5.27 -21.13 2.50
N ARG A 104 5.77 -20.05 3.08
CA ARG A 104 5.30 -18.69 2.88
C ARG A 104 5.29 -18.30 1.41
N GLN A 105 6.41 -18.51 0.71
CA GLN A 105 6.56 -18.12 -0.68
C GLN A 105 5.57 -18.86 -1.60
N LEU A 106 5.40 -20.17 -1.42
CA LEU A 106 4.43 -20.94 -2.19
C LEU A 106 3.00 -20.46 -1.95
N PHE A 107 2.64 -20.25 -0.67
CA PHE A 107 1.30 -19.82 -0.31
C PHE A 107 0.99 -18.42 -0.86
N GLU A 108 1.92 -17.47 -0.72
CA GLU A 108 1.78 -16.11 -1.26
C GLU A 108 1.66 -16.12 -2.79
N THR A 109 2.38 -17.01 -3.47
CA THR A 109 2.24 -17.20 -4.92
C THR A 109 0.84 -17.67 -5.29
N LEU A 110 0.34 -18.73 -4.63
CA LEU A 110 -1.00 -19.28 -4.91
C LEU A 110 -2.11 -18.27 -4.58
N LEU A 111 -1.96 -17.51 -3.50
CA LEU A 111 -2.91 -16.47 -3.12
C LEU A 111 -2.93 -15.31 -4.13
N ASN A 112 -1.76 -14.87 -4.58
CA ASN A 112 -1.66 -13.85 -5.61
C ASN A 112 -2.25 -14.33 -6.94
N GLU A 113 -1.98 -15.57 -7.35
CA GLU A 113 -2.61 -16.17 -8.53
C GLU A 113 -4.13 -16.29 -8.40
N GLU A 114 -4.65 -16.57 -7.20
CA GLU A 114 -6.10 -16.61 -6.96
C GLU A 114 -6.74 -15.24 -7.08
N ARG A 115 -6.13 -14.24 -6.46
CA ARG A 115 -6.57 -12.84 -6.56
C ARG A 115 -6.52 -12.33 -7.99
N LEU A 116 -5.53 -12.78 -8.78
CA LEU A 116 -5.43 -12.51 -10.21
C LEU A 116 -6.53 -13.23 -11.02
N ALA A 117 -6.89 -14.47 -10.65
CA ALA A 117 -7.94 -15.25 -11.32
C ALA A 117 -9.37 -14.79 -10.97
N GLY A 118 -9.56 -14.17 -9.80
CA GLY A 118 -10.84 -13.60 -9.35
C GLY A 118 -11.28 -12.34 -10.09
N TYR A 119 -10.41 -11.74 -10.89
CA TYR A 119 -10.81 -10.74 -11.87
C TYR A 119 -11.49 -11.46 -13.04
N GLU A 120 -12.81 -11.70 -12.94
CA GLU A 120 -13.63 -12.04 -14.10
C GLU A 120 -13.41 -10.96 -15.16
N VAL A 121 -12.74 -11.35 -16.23
CA VAL A 121 -12.70 -10.56 -17.45
C VAL A 121 -14.13 -10.64 -18.00
N ASN A 122 -14.96 -9.67 -17.66
CA ASN A 122 -16.18 -9.43 -18.41
C ASN A 122 -15.77 -9.35 -19.88
N ASP A 123 -16.47 -10.06 -20.76
CA ASP A 123 -16.31 -10.09 -22.23
C ASP A 123 -16.39 -8.65 -22.80
N VAL A 124 -15.37 -7.86 -22.59
CA VAL A 124 -15.12 -6.63 -23.33
C VAL A 124 -14.40 -7.08 -24.60
N GLN A 125 -14.95 -6.76 -25.75
CA GLN A 125 -14.26 -6.95 -27.02
C GLN A 125 -12.91 -6.22 -26.96
N VAL A 126 -11.86 -6.97 -26.70
CA VAL A 126 -10.49 -6.49 -26.62
C VAL A 126 -9.92 -6.55 -28.03
N SER A 127 -9.32 -5.46 -28.52
CA SER A 127 -8.61 -5.51 -29.80
C SER A 127 -7.41 -6.46 -29.69
N ASP A 128 -7.00 -7.10 -30.80
CA ASP A 128 -5.85 -8.02 -30.77
C ASP A 128 -4.58 -7.35 -30.21
N SER A 129 -4.35 -6.09 -30.54
CA SER A 129 -3.19 -5.31 -30.03
C SER A 129 -3.29 -4.95 -28.56
N GLU A 130 -4.50 -4.72 -28.02
CA GLU A 130 -4.72 -4.54 -26.58
C GLU A 130 -4.46 -5.84 -25.83
N SER A 131 -4.89 -6.98 -26.39
CA SER A 131 -4.60 -8.31 -25.84
C SER A 131 -3.10 -8.58 -25.81
N GLU A 132 -2.35 -8.27 -26.86
CA GLU A 132 -0.89 -8.44 -26.91
C GLU A 132 -0.17 -7.60 -25.86
N LEU A 133 -0.56 -6.34 -25.68
CA LEU A 133 0.02 -5.46 -24.65
C LEU A 133 -0.27 -5.98 -23.25
N PHE A 134 -1.53 -6.32 -22.99
CA PHE A 134 -1.97 -6.87 -21.69
C PHE A 134 -1.24 -8.18 -21.36
N GLU A 135 -1.24 -9.14 -22.28
CA GLU A 135 -0.56 -10.42 -22.10
C GLU A 135 0.95 -10.27 -21.96
N GLY A 136 1.56 -9.34 -22.71
CA GLY A 136 2.98 -9.04 -22.62
C GLY A 136 3.38 -8.51 -21.23
N ILE A 137 2.61 -7.59 -20.67
CA ILE A 137 2.84 -7.03 -19.32
C ILE A 137 2.60 -8.10 -18.26
N LEU A 138 1.51 -8.86 -18.35
CA LEU A 138 1.19 -9.92 -17.40
C LEU A 138 2.26 -11.02 -17.41
N ALA A 139 2.71 -11.43 -18.60
CA ALA A 139 3.78 -12.41 -18.74
C ALA A 139 5.12 -11.89 -18.17
N ALA A 140 5.46 -10.62 -18.39
CA ALA A 140 6.64 -9.99 -17.80
C ALA A 140 6.54 -9.92 -16.26
N SER A 141 5.35 -9.63 -15.74
CA SER A 141 5.07 -9.65 -14.30
C SER A 141 5.30 -11.03 -13.70
N ASN A 142 4.71 -12.06 -14.31
CA ASN A 142 4.83 -13.45 -13.84
C ASN A 142 6.27 -13.99 -13.89
N ARG A 143 7.10 -13.46 -14.80
CA ARG A 143 8.53 -13.81 -14.87
C ARG A 143 9.43 -12.96 -13.99
N GLY A 144 8.88 -11.99 -13.25
CA GLY A 144 9.67 -11.00 -12.49
C GLY A 144 10.47 -10.03 -13.37
N GLU A 145 10.11 -9.90 -14.65
CA GLU A 145 10.80 -9.08 -15.66
C GLU A 145 10.13 -7.72 -15.89
N LEU A 146 9.04 -7.43 -15.18
CA LEU A 146 8.26 -6.20 -15.37
C LEU A 146 9.03 -4.91 -15.06
N GLY A 147 10.22 -5.03 -14.46
CA GLY A 147 11.04 -3.87 -14.15
C GLY A 147 10.35 -2.92 -13.18
N LEU A 148 9.93 -3.45 -12.03
CA LEU A 148 9.34 -2.63 -10.97
C LEU A 148 10.24 -1.45 -10.64
N PRO A 149 9.71 -0.24 -10.43
CA PRO A 149 10.52 0.90 -10.05
C PRO A 149 11.13 0.64 -8.67
N ALA A 150 12.45 0.50 -8.59
CA ALA A 150 13.11 0.36 -7.30
C ALA A 150 12.85 1.60 -6.45
N MET A 151 12.56 1.42 -5.15
CA MET A 151 12.50 2.55 -4.23
C MET A 151 13.84 3.29 -4.25
N PRO A 152 13.87 4.63 -4.35
CA PRO A 152 15.11 5.38 -4.29
C PRO A 152 15.91 5.02 -3.02
N GLU A 153 17.22 4.83 -3.15
CA GLU A 153 18.06 4.35 -2.04
C GLU A 153 17.96 5.26 -0.80
N VAL A 154 17.87 6.58 -1.03
CA VAL A 154 17.68 7.54 0.06
C VAL A 154 16.34 7.38 0.75
N ALA A 155 15.26 7.15 0.00
CA ALA A 155 13.93 6.92 0.56
C ALA A 155 13.92 5.63 1.40
N LEU A 156 14.49 4.54 0.89
CA LEU A 156 14.61 3.28 1.62
C LEU A 156 15.40 3.43 2.94
N LYS A 157 16.51 4.17 2.92
CA LYS A 157 17.29 4.46 4.13
C LYS A 157 16.51 5.32 5.13
N ILE A 158 15.75 6.29 4.64
CA ILE A 158 14.92 7.17 5.48
C ILE A 158 13.77 6.39 6.14
N VAL A 159 13.08 5.53 5.39
CA VAL A 159 12.01 4.67 5.93
C VAL A 159 12.58 3.78 7.05
N LYS A 160 13.66 3.05 6.79
CA LYS A 160 14.28 2.17 7.79
C LYS A 160 14.73 2.90 9.06
N LEU A 161 15.30 4.10 8.93
CA LEU A 161 15.74 4.90 10.08
C LEU A 161 14.58 5.52 10.87
N ALA A 162 13.48 5.88 10.20
CA ALA A 162 12.33 6.48 10.87
C ALA A 162 11.52 5.44 11.68
N ASP A 163 11.62 4.16 11.31
CA ASP A 163 10.97 3.06 12.01
C ASP A 163 11.89 2.44 13.10
N ASP A 164 13.15 2.86 13.19
CA ASP A 164 14.10 2.42 14.23
C ASP A 164 13.95 3.32 15.49
N PRO A 165 13.45 2.77 16.61
CA PRO A 165 13.29 3.53 17.86
C PRO A 165 14.59 4.10 18.42
N ASP A 166 15.73 3.48 18.09
CA ASP A 166 17.07 3.88 18.55
C ASP A 166 17.74 4.89 17.58
N ALA A 167 17.19 5.05 16.37
CA ALA A 167 17.68 6.03 15.40
C ALA A 167 17.18 7.44 15.73
N GLY A 168 18.04 8.25 16.28
CA GLY A 168 17.72 9.64 16.58
C GLY A 168 17.64 10.54 15.33
N LEU A 169 16.94 11.69 15.46
CA LEU A 169 16.83 12.71 14.40
C LEU A 169 18.17 13.09 13.73
N PRO A 170 19.35 13.08 14.43
CA PRO A 170 20.64 13.32 13.78
C PRO A 170 21.03 12.30 12.72
N ALA A 171 20.65 11.01 12.89
CA ALA A 171 20.91 9.98 11.88
C ALA A 171 20.05 10.21 10.64
N LEU A 172 18.78 10.53 10.83
CA LEU A 172 17.86 10.88 9.75
C LEU A 172 18.35 12.11 8.97
N ALA A 173 18.80 13.16 9.67
CA ALA A 173 19.35 14.35 9.03
C ALA A 173 20.58 14.04 8.16
N LYS A 174 21.48 13.13 8.58
CA LYS A 174 22.61 12.69 7.78
C LYS A 174 22.20 12.00 6.48
N VAL A 175 21.17 11.15 6.52
CA VAL A 175 20.69 10.45 5.31
C VAL A 175 20.02 11.44 4.36
N VAL A 176 19.17 12.34 4.87
CA VAL A 176 18.52 13.39 4.06
C VAL A 176 19.55 14.27 3.34
N GLN A 177 20.69 14.56 3.97
CA GLN A 177 21.78 15.38 3.36
C GLN A 177 22.44 14.73 2.14
N ILE A 178 22.33 13.41 1.97
CA ILE A 178 22.99 12.70 0.85
C ILE A 178 22.38 13.10 -0.48
N GLU A 179 21.05 13.37 -0.50
CA GLU A 179 20.33 13.72 -1.73
C GLU A 179 19.97 15.22 -1.73
N PRO A 180 20.63 16.04 -2.56
CA PRO A 180 20.42 17.49 -2.55
C PRO A 180 18.98 17.93 -2.82
N THR A 181 18.25 17.22 -3.69
CA THR A 181 16.85 17.49 -4.02
C THR A 181 15.97 17.29 -2.79
N VAL A 182 16.13 16.17 -2.10
CA VAL A 182 15.41 15.87 -0.87
C VAL A 182 15.79 16.87 0.24
N ALA A 183 17.09 17.17 0.39
CA ALA A 183 17.58 18.13 1.37
C ALA A 183 16.95 19.52 1.18
N GLY A 184 16.95 20.00 -0.06
CA GLY A 184 16.33 21.28 -0.42
C GLY A 184 14.83 21.31 -0.11
N ALA A 185 14.11 20.25 -0.45
CA ALA A 185 12.67 20.12 -0.19
C ALA A 185 12.37 20.13 1.32
N ILE A 186 13.16 19.42 2.14
CA ILE A 186 12.98 19.37 3.59
C ILE A 186 13.23 20.75 4.24
N ILE A 187 14.26 21.51 3.82
CA ILE A 187 14.47 22.89 4.30
C ILE A 187 13.31 23.79 3.87
N LYS A 188 12.86 23.68 2.62
CA LYS A 188 11.74 24.45 2.09
C LYS A 188 10.45 24.14 2.85
N ALA A 189 10.17 22.86 3.13
CA ALA A 189 9.03 22.42 3.93
C ALA A 189 9.06 23.02 5.35
N ALA A 190 10.21 22.91 6.03
CA ALA A 190 10.36 23.43 7.39
C ALA A 190 10.16 24.96 7.48
N ASN A 191 10.33 25.70 6.40
CA ASN A 191 10.10 27.13 6.28
C ASN A 191 8.75 27.48 5.64
N SER A 192 7.99 26.51 5.16
CA SER A 192 6.69 26.73 4.53
C SER A 192 5.65 27.20 5.56
N PRO A 193 4.57 27.85 5.13
CA PRO A 193 3.46 28.24 6.03
C PRO A 193 2.90 27.09 6.87
N LEU A 194 2.98 25.84 6.37
CA LEU A 194 2.49 24.64 7.04
C LEU A 194 3.28 24.29 8.32
N TYR A 195 4.62 24.45 8.28
CA TYR A 195 5.51 23.94 9.31
C TYR A 195 6.43 24.99 9.92
N ARG A 196 6.35 26.26 9.46
CA ARG A 196 7.27 27.32 9.93
C ARG A 196 7.09 27.60 11.40
N GLY A 197 8.23 27.75 12.10
CA GLY A 197 8.29 28.30 13.44
C GLY A 197 8.57 29.81 13.43
N SER A 198 8.89 30.36 14.61
CA SER A 198 9.20 31.79 14.79
C SER A 198 10.44 32.27 14.07
N LYS A 199 11.38 31.36 13.75
CA LYS A 199 12.64 31.69 13.07
C LYS A 199 12.81 30.77 11.85
N PRO A 200 13.31 31.26 10.71
CA PRO A 200 13.65 30.42 9.57
C PRO A 200 14.78 29.45 9.93
N VAL A 201 14.82 28.28 9.26
CA VAL A 201 15.90 27.32 9.35
C VAL A 201 16.65 27.29 8.02
N ASP A 202 17.99 27.18 8.10
CA ASP A 202 18.92 27.22 6.99
C ASP A 202 19.73 25.92 6.82
N ASN A 203 19.50 24.95 7.70
CA ASN A 203 20.22 23.68 7.67
C ASN A 203 19.30 22.48 7.94
N ILE A 204 19.70 21.32 7.43
CA ILE A 204 18.93 20.08 7.49
C ILE A 204 18.69 19.63 8.94
N LYS A 205 19.68 19.72 9.81
CA LYS A 205 19.54 19.29 11.19
C LYS A 205 18.38 20.02 11.89
N ASN A 206 18.32 21.35 11.74
CA ASN A 206 17.25 22.15 12.32
C ASN A 206 15.92 21.94 11.62
N ALA A 207 15.92 21.69 10.30
CA ALA A 207 14.73 21.35 9.53
C ALA A 207 14.12 20.03 10.01
N VAL A 208 14.93 18.98 10.16
CA VAL A 208 14.49 17.67 10.67
C VAL A 208 14.00 17.74 12.12
N VAL A 209 14.67 18.54 12.96
CA VAL A 209 14.19 18.76 14.34
C VAL A 209 12.83 19.46 14.36
N ARG A 210 12.60 20.43 13.47
CA ARG A 210 11.31 21.14 13.37
C ARG A 210 10.19 20.24 12.87
N LEU A 211 10.44 19.46 11.83
CA LEU A 211 9.44 18.58 11.21
C LEU A 211 9.21 17.29 12.02
N GLY A 212 10.23 16.83 12.73
CA GLY A 212 10.23 15.52 13.38
C GLY A 212 10.49 14.37 12.37
N ALA A 213 10.67 13.15 12.90
CA ALA A 213 11.01 11.98 12.10
C ALA A 213 9.92 11.63 11.08
N LYS A 214 8.67 11.60 11.51
CA LYS A 214 7.51 11.16 10.71
C LYS A 214 7.28 12.06 9.49
N ILE A 215 7.18 13.37 9.69
CA ILE A 215 6.98 14.32 8.58
C ILE A 215 8.17 14.30 7.63
N THR A 216 9.40 14.26 8.18
CA THR A 216 10.63 14.18 7.37
C THR A 216 10.62 12.91 6.51
N ARG A 217 10.26 11.75 7.07
CA ARG A 217 10.15 10.49 6.33
C ARG A 217 9.19 10.62 5.14
N ASN A 218 7.95 11.01 5.42
CA ASN A 218 6.91 11.04 4.41
C ASN A 218 7.23 12.03 3.28
N LEU A 219 7.65 13.24 3.61
CA LEU A 219 8.04 14.25 2.62
C LEU A 219 9.27 13.82 1.82
N ALA A 220 10.30 13.30 2.48
CA ALA A 220 11.52 12.88 1.80
C ALA A 220 11.27 11.71 0.84
N THR A 221 10.45 10.74 1.26
CA THR A 221 10.02 9.62 0.42
C THR A 221 9.22 10.13 -0.79
N SER A 222 8.25 11.01 -0.57
CA SER A 222 7.42 11.59 -1.63
C SER A 222 8.27 12.35 -2.67
N VAL A 223 9.21 13.18 -2.21
CA VAL A 223 10.10 13.94 -3.12
C VAL A 223 11.03 13.02 -3.91
N ALA A 224 11.59 12.00 -3.25
CA ALA A 224 12.48 11.04 -3.91
C ALA A 224 11.76 10.23 -5.00
N MET A 225 10.47 9.98 -4.85
CA MET A 225 9.68 9.24 -5.84
C MET A 225 9.54 9.95 -7.18
N ARG A 226 9.64 11.28 -7.22
CA ARG A 226 9.51 12.08 -8.46
C ARG A 226 10.40 11.56 -9.59
N GLU A 227 11.61 11.10 -9.27
CA GLU A 227 12.54 10.58 -10.27
C GLU A 227 12.03 9.33 -10.99
N ARG A 228 11.08 8.61 -10.40
CA ARG A 228 10.48 7.40 -11.00
C ARG A 228 9.50 7.74 -12.12
N PHE A 229 8.98 8.97 -12.17
CA PHE A 229 8.07 9.47 -13.20
C PHE A 229 8.84 10.02 -14.41
N SER A 230 9.73 9.21 -14.99
CA SER A 230 10.56 9.59 -16.12
C SER A 230 10.53 8.55 -17.22
N ALA A 231 10.58 8.96 -18.48
CA ALA A 231 10.57 8.08 -19.66
C ALA A 231 11.40 8.66 -20.80
N LYS A 232 11.69 7.82 -21.80
CA LYS A 232 12.51 8.17 -22.98
C LYS A 232 11.66 8.56 -24.17
N THR A 233 10.59 7.80 -24.44
CA THR A 233 9.71 8.04 -25.59
C THR A 233 8.74 9.20 -25.34
N PRO A 234 8.38 10.01 -26.35
CA PRO A 234 7.51 11.18 -26.17
C PRO A 234 6.12 10.81 -25.63
N LEU A 235 5.53 9.71 -26.09
CA LEU A 235 4.22 9.23 -25.66
C LEU A 235 4.24 8.94 -24.15
N VAL A 236 5.16 8.08 -23.73
CA VAL A 236 5.27 7.65 -22.33
C VAL A 236 5.69 8.81 -21.44
N LYS A 237 6.59 9.68 -21.90
CA LYS A 237 7.00 10.90 -21.16
C LYS A 237 5.81 11.81 -20.85
N LYS A 238 4.95 12.05 -21.85
CA LYS A 238 3.72 12.84 -21.67
C LYS A 238 2.79 12.18 -20.65
N ARG A 239 2.59 10.86 -20.73
CA ARG A 239 1.70 10.14 -19.82
C ARG A 239 2.26 10.08 -18.39
N MET A 240 3.58 9.91 -18.24
CA MET A 240 4.26 9.99 -16.93
C MET A 240 4.10 11.37 -16.28
N GLN A 241 4.20 12.44 -17.08
CA GLN A 241 3.98 13.79 -16.57
C GLN A 241 2.52 13.99 -16.11
N GLN A 242 1.54 13.54 -16.87
CA GLN A 242 0.14 13.59 -16.49
C GLN A 242 -0.13 12.78 -15.21
N LEU A 243 0.46 11.60 -15.10
CA LEU A 243 0.38 10.76 -13.90
C LEU A 243 0.95 11.48 -12.69
N TRP A 244 2.13 12.10 -12.82
CA TRP A 244 2.73 12.88 -11.75
C TRP A 244 1.84 14.04 -11.29
N GLU A 245 1.34 14.83 -12.23
CA GLU A 245 0.46 15.98 -11.95
C GLU A 245 -0.81 15.53 -11.22
N HIS A 246 -1.43 14.43 -11.68
CA HIS A 246 -2.59 13.82 -11.03
C HIS A 246 -2.27 13.34 -9.60
N SER A 247 -1.20 12.57 -9.44
CA SER A 247 -0.78 12.05 -8.12
C SER A 247 -0.46 13.18 -7.13
N VAL A 248 0.20 14.26 -7.58
CA VAL A 248 0.48 15.44 -6.76
C VAL A 248 -0.81 16.17 -6.36
N GLN A 249 -1.78 16.27 -7.26
CA GLN A 249 -3.08 16.87 -6.97
C GLN A 249 -3.85 16.04 -5.93
N ALA A 250 -3.98 14.72 -6.15
CA ALA A 250 -4.64 13.80 -5.22
C ALA A 250 -3.95 13.81 -3.84
N SER A 251 -2.62 13.83 -3.82
CA SER A 251 -1.80 13.90 -2.61
C SER A 251 -2.08 15.15 -1.79
N ALA A 252 -2.08 16.33 -2.42
CA ALA A 252 -2.31 17.60 -1.74
C ALA A 252 -3.73 17.70 -1.16
N LEU A 253 -4.73 17.25 -1.91
CA LEU A 253 -6.12 17.21 -1.46
C LEU A 253 -6.31 16.19 -0.33
N SER A 254 -5.72 14.99 -0.43
CA SER A 254 -5.76 13.98 0.63
C SER A 254 -5.18 14.51 1.94
N PHE A 255 -4.07 15.26 1.88
CA PHE A 255 -3.49 15.93 3.05
C PHE A 255 -4.49 16.89 3.71
N VAL A 256 -5.10 17.78 2.93
CA VAL A 256 -6.06 18.77 3.45
C VAL A 256 -7.29 18.10 4.04
N ILE A 257 -7.87 17.12 3.32
CA ILE A 257 -9.05 16.38 3.78
C ILE A 257 -8.74 15.66 5.10
N ALA A 258 -7.62 14.94 5.18
CA ALA A 258 -7.22 14.23 6.39
C ALA A 258 -7.00 15.17 7.58
N ARG A 259 -6.48 16.38 7.37
CA ARG A 259 -6.29 17.37 8.42
C ARG A 259 -7.61 17.93 8.95
N GLU A 260 -8.60 18.07 8.09
CA GLU A 260 -9.95 18.53 8.46
C GLU A 260 -10.83 17.39 9.01
N THR A 261 -10.32 16.16 9.04
CA THR A 261 -11.05 14.94 9.47
C THR A 261 -10.36 14.33 10.68
N SER A 262 -11.12 14.11 11.76
CA SER A 262 -10.57 13.49 12.97
C SER A 262 -10.14 12.04 12.72
N GLY A 263 -9.02 11.62 13.32
CA GLY A 263 -8.55 10.24 13.28
C GLY A 263 -7.55 9.91 12.15
N PHE A 264 -7.24 10.86 11.27
CA PHE A 264 -6.28 10.69 10.20
C PHE A 264 -4.97 11.45 10.43
N ASP A 265 -3.90 10.90 9.88
CA ASP A 265 -2.61 11.54 9.76
C ASP A 265 -2.48 12.19 8.38
N ALA A 266 -2.34 13.50 8.34
CA ALA A 266 -2.35 14.24 7.08
C ALA A 266 -1.15 13.91 6.17
N GLU A 267 0.05 13.69 6.74
CA GLU A 267 1.24 13.32 5.97
C GLU A 267 1.12 11.89 5.42
N ARG A 268 0.43 11.00 6.15
CA ARG A 268 0.16 9.65 5.68
C ARG A 268 -0.87 9.66 4.54
N ALA A 269 -1.90 10.48 4.64
CA ALA A 269 -2.87 10.70 3.57
C ALA A 269 -2.21 11.32 2.32
N LEU A 270 -1.26 12.25 2.50
CA LEU A 270 -0.45 12.79 1.41
C LEU A 270 0.27 11.67 0.66
N MET A 271 0.89 10.75 1.38
CA MET A 271 1.60 9.62 0.77
C MET A 271 0.62 8.65 0.09
N ALA A 272 -0.53 8.37 0.69
CA ALA A 272 -1.58 7.54 0.09
C ALA A 272 -2.07 8.12 -1.25
N GLY A 273 -2.37 9.42 -1.28
CA GLY A 273 -2.75 10.11 -2.51
C GLY A 273 -1.65 10.16 -3.57
N LEU A 274 -0.36 10.17 -3.17
CA LEU A 274 0.74 10.11 -4.13
C LEU A 274 0.91 8.72 -4.75
N LEU A 275 0.63 7.67 -3.99
CA LEU A 275 0.88 6.28 -4.36
C LEU A 275 -0.30 5.58 -5.04
N HIS A 276 -1.51 6.14 -4.98
CA HIS A 276 -2.72 5.43 -5.41
C HIS A 276 -2.64 4.87 -6.85
N ASP A 277 -1.90 5.54 -7.73
CA ASP A 277 -1.70 5.16 -9.13
C ASP A 277 -0.27 4.67 -9.44
N ILE A 278 0.51 4.29 -8.42
CA ILE A 278 1.92 3.89 -8.60
C ILE A 278 2.09 2.73 -9.59
N GLY A 279 1.08 1.88 -9.72
CA GLY A 279 1.08 0.73 -10.63
C GLY A 279 1.06 1.10 -12.12
N VAL A 280 0.76 2.36 -12.45
CA VAL A 280 0.86 2.84 -13.84
C VAL A 280 2.33 2.92 -14.29
N ILE A 281 3.27 3.17 -13.37
CA ILE A 281 4.70 3.32 -13.70
C ILE A 281 5.30 2.04 -14.32
N PRO A 282 5.16 0.83 -13.75
CA PRO A 282 5.69 -0.38 -14.36
C PRO A 282 5.11 -0.66 -15.75
N ILE A 283 3.81 -0.37 -15.96
CA ILE A 283 3.15 -0.51 -17.25
C ILE A 283 3.79 0.41 -18.29
N LEU A 284 3.91 1.69 -17.96
CA LEU A 284 4.55 2.68 -18.82
C LEU A 284 6.02 2.39 -19.07
N ASN A 285 6.76 1.92 -18.05
CA ASN A 285 8.15 1.51 -18.20
C ASN A 285 8.30 0.31 -19.14
N HIS A 286 7.37 -0.65 -19.10
CA HIS A 286 7.36 -1.78 -20.03
C HIS A 286 7.19 -1.29 -21.48
N VAL A 287 6.20 -0.43 -21.73
CA VAL A 287 5.96 0.19 -23.04
C VAL A 287 7.19 0.95 -23.53
N ASP A 288 7.82 1.76 -22.67
CA ASP A 288 9.00 2.57 -23.02
C ASP A 288 10.24 1.70 -23.32
N ASN A 289 10.48 0.69 -22.50
CA ASN A 289 11.65 -0.20 -22.64
C ASN A 289 11.54 -1.11 -23.87
N GLN A 290 10.35 -1.61 -24.17
CA GLN A 290 10.08 -2.42 -25.35
C GLN A 290 9.88 -1.58 -26.62
N LYS A 291 9.87 -0.25 -26.49
CA LYS A 291 9.61 0.71 -27.57
C LYS A 291 8.29 0.44 -28.30
N LEU A 292 7.28 0.05 -27.54
CA LEU A 292 5.93 -0.16 -28.07
C LEU A 292 5.29 1.19 -28.39
N ASP A 293 4.39 1.21 -29.36
CA ASP A 293 3.63 2.40 -29.77
C ASP A 293 2.13 2.08 -29.79
N PRO A 294 1.54 1.75 -28.62
CA PRO A 294 0.11 1.45 -28.52
C PRO A 294 -0.72 2.69 -28.82
N ARG A 295 -1.92 2.49 -29.32
CA ARG A 295 -2.89 3.58 -29.41
C ARG A 295 -3.25 4.06 -28.00
N PRO A 296 -3.55 5.35 -27.80
CA PRO A 296 -3.89 5.89 -26.47
C PRO A 296 -5.00 5.12 -25.78
N GLU A 297 -6.03 4.71 -26.51
CA GLU A 297 -7.19 3.98 -25.97
C GLU A 297 -6.78 2.58 -25.46
N GLU A 298 -5.89 1.89 -26.19
CA GLU A 298 -5.36 0.58 -25.81
C GLU A 298 -4.49 0.67 -24.56
N LEU A 299 -3.67 1.71 -24.47
CA LEU A 299 -2.83 1.96 -23.31
C LEU A 299 -3.67 2.24 -22.06
N GLU A 300 -4.68 3.11 -22.17
CA GLU A 300 -5.55 3.44 -21.03
C GLU A 300 -6.42 2.24 -20.61
N ALA A 301 -6.93 1.43 -21.55
CA ALA A 301 -7.65 0.20 -21.23
C ALA A 301 -6.75 -0.82 -20.50
N THR A 302 -5.50 -0.97 -20.94
CA THR A 302 -4.51 -1.82 -20.28
C THR A 302 -4.15 -1.30 -18.88
N ILE A 303 -3.93 0.02 -18.74
CA ILE A 303 -3.68 0.66 -17.44
C ILE A 303 -4.84 0.38 -16.50
N LYS A 304 -6.07 0.60 -16.93
CA LYS A 304 -7.27 0.37 -16.10
C LYS A 304 -7.36 -1.07 -15.57
N LYS A 305 -6.95 -2.06 -16.37
CA LYS A 305 -7.00 -3.49 -15.99
C LYS A 305 -5.84 -3.91 -15.07
N LEU A 306 -4.65 -3.36 -15.28
CA LEU A 306 -3.43 -3.85 -14.62
C LEU A 306 -2.91 -2.94 -13.50
N ARG A 307 -3.37 -1.69 -13.38
CA ARG A 307 -2.86 -0.70 -12.44
C ARG A 307 -2.84 -1.21 -10.99
N ALA A 308 -3.94 -1.78 -10.52
CA ALA A 308 -4.05 -2.27 -9.15
C ALA A 308 -3.03 -3.39 -8.90
N ILE A 309 -2.99 -4.39 -9.79
CA ILE A 309 -2.10 -5.56 -9.70
C ILE A 309 -0.63 -5.12 -9.65
N THR A 310 -0.21 -4.33 -10.63
CA THR A 310 1.18 -3.86 -10.72
C THR A 310 1.54 -2.93 -9.57
N GLY A 311 0.58 -2.17 -9.07
CA GLY A 311 0.77 -1.29 -7.91
C GLY A 311 0.98 -2.06 -6.61
N VAL A 312 0.22 -3.11 -6.38
CA VAL A 312 0.41 -4.02 -5.24
C VAL A 312 1.79 -4.66 -5.27
N LEU A 313 2.27 -5.08 -6.46
CA LEU A 313 3.64 -5.59 -6.60
C LEU A 313 4.70 -4.55 -6.20
N VAL A 314 4.52 -3.30 -6.59
CA VAL A 314 5.44 -2.21 -6.22
C VAL A 314 5.44 -1.98 -4.71
N ILE A 315 4.27 -1.89 -4.07
CA ILE A 315 4.16 -1.65 -2.62
C ILE A 315 4.77 -2.79 -1.82
N ASN A 316 4.55 -4.04 -2.24
CA ASN A 316 5.13 -5.21 -1.59
C ASN A 316 6.66 -5.25 -1.76
N ASP A 317 7.19 -4.95 -2.95
CA ASP A 317 8.64 -4.85 -3.19
C ASP A 317 9.28 -3.74 -2.33
N TRP A 318 8.57 -2.64 -2.10
CA TRP A 318 9.03 -1.53 -1.26
C TRP A 318 8.88 -1.77 0.23
N GLY A 319 8.13 -2.80 0.65
CA GLY A 319 7.86 -3.12 2.06
C GLY A 319 7.05 -2.05 2.77
N LEU A 320 6.13 -1.38 2.05
CA LEU A 320 5.23 -0.39 2.63
C LEU A 320 4.01 -1.05 3.28
N ASP A 321 3.34 -0.29 4.16
CA ASP A 321 2.22 -0.77 4.97
C ASP A 321 1.02 -1.22 4.12
N LYS A 322 0.31 -2.23 4.62
CA LYS A 322 -0.86 -2.84 3.95
C LYS A 322 -2.00 -1.85 3.64
N GLU A 323 -2.13 -0.77 4.39
CA GLU A 323 -3.16 0.25 4.10
C GLU A 323 -2.96 0.93 2.74
N PHE A 324 -1.70 1.01 2.24
CA PHE A 324 -1.43 1.50 0.89
C PHE A 324 -1.86 0.50 -0.18
N VAL A 325 -1.85 -0.80 0.14
CA VAL A 325 -2.39 -1.85 -0.76
C VAL A 325 -3.88 -1.60 -1.01
N THR A 326 -4.68 -1.42 0.05
CA THR A 326 -6.10 -1.09 -0.08
C THR A 326 -6.34 0.16 -0.93
N VAL A 327 -5.54 1.21 -0.73
CA VAL A 327 -5.65 2.44 -1.53
C VAL A 327 -5.41 2.14 -3.01
N ILE A 328 -4.40 1.33 -3.35
CA ILE A 328 -4.07 1.01 -4.74
C ILE A 328 -5.11 0.12 -5.39
N GLU A 329 -5.64 -0.84 -4.66
CA GLU A 329 -6.65 -1.77 -5.18
C GLU A 329 -7.99 -1.08 -5.43
N GLU A 330 -8.42 -0.20 -4.52
CA GLU A 330 -9.81 0.25 -4.45
C GLU A 330 -9.99 1.76 -4.77
N ALA A 331 -8.91 2.51 -5.08
CA ALA A 331 -9.00 3.96 -5.34
C ALA A 331 -9.83 4.38 -6.58
N ASP A 332 -10.30 3.42 -7.40
CA ASP A 332 -11.22 3.64 -8.52
C ASP A 332 -12.63 3.10 -8.24
N ASP A 333 -12.85 2.42 -7.11
CA ASP A 333 -14.17 1.96 -6.70
C ASP A 333 -14.90 3.06 -5.91
N TRP A 334 -15.56 3.92 -6.63
CA TRP A 334 -16.28 5.08 -6.07
C TRP A 334 -17.38 4.72 -5.07
N LEU A 335 -17.90 3.50 -5.13
CA LEU A 335 -19.01 3.04 -4.31
C LEU A 335 -18.57 2.00 -3.25
N ARG A 336 -17.26 1.81 -3.07
CA ARG A 336 -16.75 0.91 -2.03
C ARG A 336 -17.30 1.26 -0.65
N ASP A 337 -17.68 0.23 0.10
CA ASP A 337 -18.17 0.36 1.47
C ASP A 337 -17.83 -0.87 2.34
N PRO A 338 -16.52 -1.21 2.51
CA PRO A 338 -16.09 -2.42 3.19
C PRO A 338 -16.33 -2.36 4.71
N ALA A 339 -16.38 -1.15 5.30
CA ALA A 339 -16.51 -0.95 6.74
C ALA A 339 -17.22 0.38 7.05
N PRO A 340 -17.89 0.49 8.23
CA PRO A 340 -18.59 1.70 8.66
C PRO A 340 -17.66 2.90 8.92
N GLU A 341 -16.41 2.63 9.34
CA GLU A 341 -15.39 3.65 9.60
C GLU A 341 -14.58 3.94 8.33
N PRO A 342 -14.23 5.21 8.06
CA PRO A 342 -13.42 5.54 6.90
C PRO A 342 -11.97 5.14 7.09
N ASP A 343 -11.31 4.81 5.97
CA ASP A 343 -9.88 4.56 5.87
C ASP A 343 -9.17 5.57 4.92
N TYR A 344 -7.87 5.39 4.68
CA TYR A 344 -7.12 6.27 3.78
C TYR A 344 -7.57 6.15 2.32
N CYS A 345 -8.17 5.03 1.91
CA CYS A 345 -8.75 4.90 0.58
C CYS A 345 -9.97 5.81 0.41
N ASP A 346 -10.84 5.91 1.44
CA ASP A 346 -11.96 6.86 1.43
C ASP A 346 -11.47 8.31 1.30
N VAL A 347 -10.35 8.67 1.96
CA VAL A 347 -9.73 9.99 1.84
C VAL A 347 -9.25 10.26 0.41
N VAL A 348 -8.59 9.28 -0.21
CA VAL A 348 -8.08 9.41 -1.59
C VAL A 348 -9.21 9.47 -2.62
N LEU A 349 -10.24 8.64 -2.48
CA LEU A 349 -11.44 8.68 -3.33
C LEU A 349 -12.11 10.06 -3.28
N PHE A 350 -12.32 10.58 -2.07
CA PHE A 350 -12.90 11.91 -1.91
C PHE A 350 -12.02 13.00 -2.52
N ALA A 351 -10.69 12.90 -2.36
CA ALA A 351 -9.72 13.82 -2.95
C ALA A 351 -9.78 13.80 -4.49
N GLN A 352 -9.86 12.62 -5.10
CA GLN A 352 -9.98 12.48 -6.55
C GLN A 352 -11.30 13.06 -7.08
N LEU A 353 -12.42 12.80 -6.40
CA LEU A 353 -13.71 13.37 -6.77
C LEU A 353 -13.72 14.91 -6.70
N CYS A 354 -13.09 15.49 -5.68
CA CYS A 354 -12.91 16.94 -5.58
C CYS A 354 -12.05 17.49 -6.74
N ALA A 355 -10.95 16.78 -7.09
CA ALA A 355 -10.07 17.18 -8.18
C ALA A 355 -10.76 17.09 -9.55
N ALA A 356 -11.63 16.11 -9.74
CA ALA A 356 -12.33 15.88 -11.01
C ALA A 356 -13.54 16.80 -11.21
N HIS A 357 -14.11 17.33 -10.13
CA HIS A 357 -15.30 18.20 -10.20
C HIS A 357 -15.07 19.43 -11.10
N ASP A 358 -13.82 19.88 -11.21
CA ASP A 358 -13.45 21.03 -12.05
C ASP A 358 -13.17 20.65 -13.53
N HIS A 359 -13.02 19.36 -13.86
CA HIS A 359 -12.46 18.92 -15.15
C HIS A 359 -13.29 17.88 -15.92
N VAL A 360 -14.23 17.18 -15.28
CA VAL A 360 -15.02 16.10 -15.90
C VAL A 360 -16.50 16.44 -15.87
N GLY A 361 -17.19 16.22 -17.00
CA GLY A 361 -18.63 16.40 -17.06
C GLY A 361 -19.37 15.42 -16.16
N PRO A 362 -20.53 15.77 -15.60
CA PRO A 362 -21.24 15.01 -14.56
C PRO A 362 -21.74 13.62 -14.96
N ALA A 363 -21.46 13.16 -16.17
CA ALA A 363 -21.97 11.89 -16.69
C ALA A 363 -21.08 10.65 -16.40
N GLU A 364 -19.83 10.85 -15.93
CA GLU A 364 -18.86 9.75 -15.75
C GLU A 364 -18.51 9.44 -14.29
N LEU A 365 -18.81 10.35 -13.36
CA LEU A 365 -18.49 10.17 -11.93
C LEU A 365 -19.76 10.27 -11.08
N PRO A 366 -19.84 9.52 -9.96
CA PRO A 366 -20.96 9.67 -9.03
C PRO A 366 -20.96 11.07 -8.41
N ALA A 367 -22.15 11.56 -8.04
CA ALA A 367 -22.23 12.79 -7.28
C ALA A 367 -21.54 12.59 -5.92
N LEU A 368 -20.77 13.57 -5.49
CA LEU A 368 -19.94 13.50 -4.29
C LEU A 368 -20.71 13.00 -3.05
N GLN A 369 -21.91 13.58 -2.82
CA GLN A 369 -22.77 13.26 -1.68
C GLN A 369 -23.31 11.82 -1.69
N ASP A 370 -23.30 11.16 -2.85
CA ASP A 370 -23.86 9.81 -3.02
C ASP A 370 -22.79 8.73 -2.74
N THR A 371 -21.53 9.12 -2.50
CA THR A 371 -20.44 8.19 -2.25
C THR A 371 -20.32 7.83 -0.76
N PRO A 372 -20.09 6.55 -0.42
CA PRO A 372 -19.83 6.13 0.96
C PRO A 372 -18.62 6.85 1.58
N ALA A 373 -17.56 7.07 0.80
CA ALA A 373 -16.37 7.81 1.23
C ALA A 373 -16.72 9.20 1.79
N TYR A 374 -17.50 10.00 1.04
CA TYR A 374 -17.95 11.29 1.50
C TYR A 374 -18.81 11.19 2.78
N GLN A 375 -19.77 10.26 2.81
CA GLN A 375 -20.68 10.11 3.94
C GLN A 375 -19.94 9.73 5.23
N LYS A 376 -18.92 8.88 5.14
CA LYS A 376 -18.08 8.47 6.27
C LYS A 376 -17.21 9.62 6.77
N LEU A 377 -16.45 10.26 5.87
CA LEU A 377 -15.54 11.35 6.21
C LEU A 377 -16.28 12.57 6.75
N ASN A 378 -17.45 12.89 6.18
CA ASN A 378 -18.25 14.03 6.63
C ASN A 378 -18.75 13.89 8.08
N ARG A 379 -18.96 12.66 8.56
CA ARG A 379 -19.29 12.41 9.98
C ARG A 379 -18.16 12.76 10.95
N LEU A 380 -16.92 12.72 10.47
CA LEU A 380 -15.70 12.97 11.25
C LEU A 380 -15.11 14.35 11.01
N ALA A 381 -15.77 15.18 10.19
CA ALA A 381 -15.32 16.51 9.83
C ALA A 381 -15.21 17.44 11.07
N SER A 382 -14.05 18.04 11.27
CA SER A 382 -13.76 18.89 12.43
C SER A 382 -14.60 20.18 12.47
N ASN A 383 -14.98 20.69 11.29
CA ASN A 383 -15.73 21.93 11.12
C ASN A 383 -17.20 21.71 10.68
N GLY A 384 -17.72 20.50 10.85
CA GLY A 384 -19.13 20.16 10.69
C GLY A 384 -19.58 19.78 9.28
N GLN A 385 -18.85 20.11 8.21
CA GLN A 385 -19.16 19.66 6.85
C GLN A 385 -17.94 19.74 5.93
N LEU A 386 -17.61 18.59 5.28
CA LEU A 386 -16.72 18.57 4.14
C LEU A 386 -17.55 18.81 2.86
N GLY A 387 -17.01 19.58 1.94
CA GLY A 387 -17.67 19.85 0.66
C GLY A 387 -16.64 20.10 -0.45
N PRO A 388 -17.08 20.19 -1.72
CA PRO A 388 -16.17 20.50 -2.82
C PRO A 388 -15.46 21.85 -2.64
N ASP A 389 -16.03 22.76 -1.89
CA ASP A 389 -15.44 24.06 -1.52
C ASP A 389 -14.18 23.94 -0.62
N ILE A 390 -13.82 22.73 -0.17
CA ILE A 390 -12.54 22.48 0.51
C ILE A 390 -11.36 22.79 -0.40
N VAL A 391 -11.51 22.60 -1.72
CA VAL A 391 -10.50 22.92 -2.74
C VAL A 391 -10.21 24.42 -2.73
N ASP A 392 -11.27 25.25 -2.82
CA ASP A 392 -11.16 26.70 -2.85
C ASP A 392 -10.64 27.25 -1.51
N LYS A 393 -11.15 26.74 -0.38
CA LYS A 393 -10.75 27.16 0.96
C LYS A 393 -9.29 26.85 1.28
N ALA A 394 -8.77 25.75 0.77
CA ALA A 394 -7.42 25.29 1.04
C ALA A 394 -6.46 25.51 -0.16
N GLU A 395 -6.86 26.26 -1.18
CA GLU A 395 -6.07 26.51 -2.38
C GLU A 395 -4.62 26.97 -2.07
N PRO A 396 -4.37 27.94 -1.14
CA PRO A 396 -3.01 28.34 -0.83
C PRO A 396 -2.16 27.21 -0.22
N GLU A 397 -2.79 26.29 0.51
CA GLU A 397 -2.15 25.15 1.13
C GLU A 397 -1.87 24.03 0.13
N ILE A 398 -2.85 23.73 -0.72
CA ILE A 398 -2.71 22.80 -1.84
C ILE A 398 -1.57 23.24 -2.75
N THR A 399 -1.50 24.53 -3.10
CA THR A 399 -0.43 25.12 -3.89
C THR A 399 0.93 24.97 -3.20
N ASN A 400 0.99 25.17 -1.89
CA ASN A 400 2.23 25.00 -1.11
C ASN A 400 2.73 23.55 -1.15
N ILE A 401 1.83 22.58 -0.93
CA ILE A 401 2.17 21.15 -0.98
C ILE A 401 2.65 20.76 -2.39
N LYS A 402 1.94 21.18 -3.43
CA LYS A 402 2.37 20.95 -4.82
C LYS A 402 3.76 21.51 -5.10
N GLN A 403 4.08 22.72 -4.60
CA GLN A 403 5.40 23.31 -4.74
C GLN A 403 6.47 22.54 -3.96
N LEU A 404 6.16 21.91 -2.82
CA LEU A 404 7.08 21.07 -2.06
C LEU A 404 7.37 19.76 -2.80
N LEU A 405 6.36 19.13 -3.40
CA LEU A 405 6.53 17.88 -4.14
C LEU A 405 7.21 18.08 -5.50
N ASN A 406 7.05 19.23 -6.13
CA ASN A 406 7.66 19.55 -7.41
C ASN A 406 9.10 20.07 -7.31
N GLY A 407 9.59 20.36 -6.11
CA GLY A 407 10.98 20.77 -5.83
C GLY A 407 11.21 22.26 -5.95
#